data_11f8f2d0772f6c35bd7605ad765a13bc
#
_entry.id   11f8f2d0772f6c35bd7605ad765a13bc
#
_cell.length_a   1.000
_cell.length_b   1.000
_cell.length_c   1.000
_cell.angle_alpha   90.00
_cell.angle_beta   90.00
_cell.angle_gamma   90.00
#
_symmetry.space_group_name_H-M   'P 1'
#
loop_
_entity.id
_entity.type
_entity.pdbx_description
1 polymer ?
#
loop_
_entity_poly.entity_id
_entity_poly.type
_entity_poly.pdbx_seq_one_letter_code
_entity_poly.pdbx_strand_id
1 'polypeptide(L)'
;MKFNVNQQDLQQALNYCQGVIEKRSTLPILSNILLDVSNSKLTITATDLDLIFVHQLNNIEVIEEGKTTTTSSIMYDIVRKFSSGKKINLSLTDISKLQVESEKSIFNLNCISATEFPLTDENFNQNEFVIKSKQLLKLLNKCKFSVSNDETRHYLSGIYFHQTEVEDKNYLTAAATDSHRMSISKIRLDQKIDFEPIILPKKTIFQLCSLLDSYDGDVKVSNIKSKIKFELNNSILISKLIDGKFP
;
A
#
# COMPACT_ATOMS: atom_id res chain seq x y z
N MET A 1 6.50 -6.26 23.76
CA MET A 1 6.59 -6.73 22.35
C MET A 1 8.01 -7.20 22.08
N LYS A 2 8.19 -8.48 21.69
CA LYS A 2 9.50 -9.04 21.34
C LYS A 2 9.32 -10.16 20.29
N PHE A 3 10.09 -10.11 19.21
CA PHE A 3 9.99 -11.10 18.13
C PHE A 3 11.25 -11.14 17.26
N ASN A 4 11.42 -12.24 16.51
CA ASN A 4 12.45 -12.41 15.51
C ASN A 4 11.82 -12.50 14.12
N VAL A 5 12.46 -11.86 13.14
CA VAL A 5 12.01 -11.85 11.74
C VAL A 5 13.20 -11.99 10.79
N ASN A 6 12.99 -12.55 9.60
CA ASN A 6 14.01 -12.60 8.57
C ASN A 6 14.27 -11.18 8.00
N GLN A 7 15.54 -10.85 7.78
CA GLN A 7 15.96 -9.54 7.27
C GLN A 7 15.33 -9.23 5.91
N GLN A 8 15.27 -10.18 4.98
CA GLN A 8 14.74 -9.94 3.63
C GLN A 8 13.24 -9.66 3.66
N ASP A 9 12.47 -10.43 4.45
CA ASP A 9 11.02 -10.26 4.56
C ASP A 9 10.68 -8.89 5.16
N LEU A 10 11.39 -8.50 6.23
CA LEU A 10 11.22 -7.21 6.88
C LEU A 10 11.63 -6.06 5.94
N GLN A 11 12.76 -6.19 5.25
CA GLN A 11 13.24 -5.17 4.30
C GLN A 11 12.23 -4.95 3.16
N GLN A 12 11.66 -6.01 2.61
CA GLN A 12 10.67 -5.92 1.54
C GLN A 12 9.41 -5.21 2.03
N ALA A 13 8.88 -5.58 3.18
CA ALA A 13 7.71 -4.94 3.78
C ALA A 13 7.94 -3.45 4.04
N LEU A 14 9.10 -3.10 4.61
CA LEU A 14 9.48 -1.71 4.86
C LEU A 14 9.68 -0.91 3.58
N ASN A 15 10.19 -1.54 2.51
CA ASN A 15 10.35 -0.89 1.20
C ASN A 15 8.99 -0.45 0.63
N TYR A 16 7.96 -1.28 0.73
CA TYR A 16 6.60 -0.90 0.32
C TYR A 16 6.04 0.27 1.13
N CYS A 17 6.36 0.34 2.43
CA CYS A 17 5.94 1.46 3.27
C CYS A 17 6.51 2.80 2.81
N GLN A 18 7.74 2.82 2.21
CA GLN A 18 8.39 4.07 1.76
C GLN A 18 7.59 4.82 0.68
N GLY A 19 6.78 4.13 -0.11
CA GLY A 19 5.93 4.75 -1.13
C GLY A 19 4.63 5.36 -0.58
N VAL A 20 4.31 5.07 0.67
CA VAL A 20 3.08 5.55 1.34
C VAL A 20 3.38 6.73 2.25
N ILE A 21 4.36 6.58 3.14
CA ILE A 21 4.68 7.60 4.15
C ILE A 21 5.10 8.93 3.53
N GLU A 22 4.83 10.01 4.25
CA GLU A 22 5.35 11.34 3.93
C GLU A 22 6.59 11.67 4.75
N LYS A 23 7.71 11.91 4.07
CA LYS A 23 9.00 12.24 4.72
C LYS A 23 8.97 13.59 5.43
N ARG A 24 8.07 14.49 5.06
CA ARG A 24 7.92 15.85 5.60
C ARG A 24 6.46 16.11 5.92
N SER A 25 5.94 15.45 6.94
CA SER A 25 4.59 15.71 7.44
C SER A 25 4.63 16.69 8.62
N THR A 26 3.60 17.50 8.73
CA THR A 26 3.33 18.32 9.93
C THR A 26 2.93 17.47 11.13
N LEU A 27 2.47 16.24 10.88
CA LEU A 27 2.12 15.26 11.90
C LEU A 27 3.21 14.18 11.97
N PRO A 28 4.06 14.16 13.02
CA PRO A 28 5.18 13.23 13.13
C PRO A 28 4.78 11.75 13.02
N ILE A 29 3.59 11.40 13.49
CA ILE A 29 3.06 10.02 13.43
C ILE A 29 2.93 9.48 12.00
N LEU A 30 2.71 10.34 10.98
CA LEU A 30 2.58 9.94 9.58
C LEU A 30 3.93 9.60 8.91
N SER A 31 5.06 9.90 9.57
CA SER A 31 6.37 9.40 9.17
C SER A 31 6.69 8.03 9.78
N ASN A 32 5.86 7.57 10.72
CA ASN A 32 6.02 6.29 11.39
C ASN A 32 5.21 5.19 10.68
N ILE A 33 5.62 3.96 10.92
CA ILE A 33 4.83 2.75 10.68
C ILE A 33 4.32 2.21 12.01
N LEU A 34 3.14 1.61 12.00
CA LEU A 34 2.62 0.83 13.10
C LEU A 34 3.10 -0.62 12.94
N LEU A 35 3.69 -1.15 13.99
CA LEU A 35 4.06 -2.55 14.15
C LEU A 35 3.11 -3.19 15.14
N ASP A 36 2.36 -4.18 14.72
CA ASP A 36 1.42 -4.95 15.54
C ASP A 36 1.80 -6.43 15.51
N VAL A 37 2.28 -6.94 16.62
CA VAL A 37 2.62 -8.35 16.80
C VAL A 37 1.50 -9.02 17.58
N SER A 38 0.69 -9.79 16.89
CA SER A 38 -0.46 -10.51 17.44
C SER A 38 -0.74 -11.78 16.65
N ASN A 39 -1.32 -12.79 17.30
CA ASN A 39 -1.69 -14.06 16.66
C ASN A 39 -0.56 -14.70 15.82
N SER A 40 0.65 -14.70 16.34
CA SER A 40 1.86 -15.21 15.68
C SER A 40 2.21 -14.52 14.35
N LYS A 41 1.78 -13.30 14.15
CA LYS A 41 2.02 -12.49 12.94
C LYS A 41 2.53 -11.11 13.29
N LEU A 42 3.30 -10.51 12.37
CA LEU A 42 3.61 -9.08 12.38
C LEU A 42 2.76 -8.40 11.30
N THR A 43 1.91 -7.49 11.70
CA THR A 43 1.21 -6.59 10.80
C THR A 43 1.90 -5.23 10.80
N ILE A 44 2.33 -4.76 9.63
CA ILE A 44 2.94 -3.46 9.42
C ILE A 44 1.95 -2.57 8.70
N THR A 45 1.61 -1.42 9.27
CA THR A 45 0.71 -0.44 8.67
C THR A 45 1.42 0.89 8.44
N ALA A 46 1.25 1.45 7.25
CA ALA A 46 1.72 2.79 6.87
C ALA A 46 0.56 3.61 6.30
N THR A 47 0.52 4.91 6.58
CA THR A 47 -0.52 5.79 6.04
C THR A 47 -0.04 7.24 5.93
N ASP A 48 -0.62 7.95 4.95
CA ASP A 48 -0.56 9.42 4.82
C ASP A 48 -1.96 10.06 4.97
N LEU A 49 -2.95 9.29 5.47
CA LEU A 49 -4.39 9.59 5.63
C LEU A 49 -5.22 9.44 4.35
N ASP A 50 -4.61 9.49 3.17
CA ASP A 50 -5.28 9.28 1.88
C ASP A 50 -4.99 7.90 1.30
N LEU A 51 -3.82 7.36 1.64
CA LEU A 51 -3.37 6.03 1.25
C LEU A 51 -3.01 5.24 2.51
N ILE A 52 -3.52 4.02 2.63
CA ILE A 52 -3.21 3.10 3.72
C ILE A 52 -2.65 1.82 3.11
N PHE A 53 -1.52 1.40 3.60
CA PHE A 53 -0.90 0.13 3.24
C PHE A 53 -0.77 -0.74 4.47
N VAL A 54 -1.22 -1.98 4.37
CA VAL A 54 -1.11 -3.00 5.41
C VAL A 54 -0.40 -4.21 4.83
N HIS A 55 0.60 -4.72 5.53
CA HIS A 55 1.30 -5.93 5.13
C HIS A 55 1.48 -6.88 6.31
N GLN A 56 1.23 -8.17 6.09
CA GLN A 56 1.35 -9.21 7.11
C GLN A 56 2.53 -10.12 6.83
N LEU A 57 3.39 -10.29 7.81
CA LEU A 57 4.45 -11.28 7.84
C LEU A 57 4.04 -12.43 8.78
N ASN A 58 3.83 -13.61 8.19
CA ASN A 58 3.39 -14.81 8.91
C ASN A 58 4.57 -15.65 9.40
N ASN A 59 5.76 -15.45 8.85
CA ASN A 59 6.95 -16.22 9.14
C ASN A 59 7.86 -15.50 10.14
N ILE A 60 7.33 -15.27 11.34
CA ILE A 60 8.05 -14.64 12.46
C ILE A 60 8.02 -15.56 13.68
N GLU A 61 9.00 -15.36 14.56
CA GLU A 61 9.06 -16.03 15.86
C GLU A 61 8.66 -15.04 16.95
N VAL A 62 7.42 -15.14 17.44
CA VAL A 62 6.88 -14.26 18.47
C VAL A 62 7.29 -14.76 19.85
N ILE A 63 7.92 -13.87 20.63
CA ILE A 63 8.29 -14.11 22.03
C ILE A 63 7.31 -13.39 22.95
N GLU A 64 6.93 -12.16 22.58
CA GLU A 64 6.00 -11.34 23.34
C GLU A 64 5.18 -10.46 22.37
N GLU A 65 3.87 -10.54 22.43
CA GLU A 65 2.95 -9.72 21.62
C GLU A 65 2.97 -8.25 22.06
N GLY A 66 2.48 -7.36 21.21
CA GLY A 66 2.34 -5.94 21.50
C GLY A 66 2.38 -5.06 20.27
N LYS A 67 2.22 -3.75 20.48
CA LYS A 67 2.12 -2.75 19.41
C LYS A 67 3.01 -1.54 19.72
N THR A 68 3.60 -0.98 18.68
CA THR A 68 4.35 0.27 18.76
C THR A 68 4.43 0.94 17.41
N THR A 69 4.86 2.21 17.38
CA THR A 69 5.18 2.89 16.12
C THR A 69 6.63 3.33 16.11
N THR A 70 7.25 3.37 14.94
CA THR A 70 8.60 3.90 14.76
C THR A 70 8.78 4.52 13.39
N THR A 71 9.78 5.40 13.24
CA THR A 71 10.05 6.11 12.00
C THR A 71 10.45 5.14 10.89
N SER A 72 9.62 5.07 9.87
CA SER A 72 9.73 4.11 8.77
C SER A 72 11.05 4.22 8.00
N SER A 73 11.47 5.43 7.65
CA SER A 73 12.69 5.65 6.86
C SER A 73 13.95 5.22 7.60
N ILE A 74 14.04 5.54 8.91
CA ILE A 74 15.19 5.15 9.74
C ILE A 74 15.24 3.64 9.90
N MET A 75 14.11 3.01 10.19
CA MET A 75 14.03 1.55 10.32
C MET A 75 14.42 0.85 9.00
N TYR A 76 13.92 1.33 7.86
CA TYR A 76 14.29 0.81 6.56
C TYR A 76 15.80 0.95 6.29
N ASP A 77 16.39 2.12 6.58
CA ASP A 77 17.82 2.39 6.37
C ASP A 77 18.71 1.48 7.23
N ILE A 78 18.29 1.13 8.44
CA ILE A 78 18.99 0.19 9.31
C ILE A 78 18.85 -1.23 8.77
N VAL A 79 17.63 -1.69 8.53
CA VAL A 79 17.33 -3.08 8.12
C VAL A 79 18.01 -3.43 6.80
N ARG A 80 18.08 -2.53 5.83
CA ARG A 80 18.76 -2.76 4.55
C ARG A 80 20.29 -2.87 4.64
N LYS A 81 20.89 -2.49 5.78
CA LYS A 81 22.34 -2.60 6.03
C LYS A 81 22.72 -3.90 6.74
N PHE A 82 21.77 -4.61 7.29
CA PHE A 82 22.04 -5.92 7.88
C PHE A 82 22.32 -6.97 6.78
N SER A 83 23.06 -8.00 7.16
CA SER A 83 23.40 -9.11 6.25
C SER A 83 22.15 -9.87 5.81
N SER A 84 22.05 -10.12 4.50
CA SER A 84 20.92 -10.87 3.92
C SER A 84 20.81 -12.27 4.52
N GLY A 85 19.57 -12.74 4.74
CA GLY A 85 19.29 -14.08 5.30
C GLY A 85 19.47 -14.19 6.82
N LYS A 86 19.87 -13.11 7.50
CA LYS A 86 20.00 -13.12 8.97
C LYS A 86 18.67 -12.82 9.64
N LYS A 87 18.51 -13.30 10.89
CA LYS A 87 17.41 -12.92 11.75
C LYS A 87 17.68 -11.56 12.38
N ILE A 88 16.63 -10.76 12.49
CA ILE A 88 16.62 -9.51 13.23
C ILE A 88 15.74 -9.72 14.46
N ASN A 89 16.25 -9.39 15.62
CA ASN A 89 15.50 -9.34 16.87
C ASN A 89 14.98 -7.91 17.08
N LEU A 90 13.68 -7.78 17.30
CA LEU A 90 13.05 -6.52 17.68
C LEU A 90 12.45 -6.67 19.06
N SER A 91 12.78 -5.75 19.96
CA SER A 91 12.25 -5.75 21.31
C SER A 91 11.93 -4.33 21.79
N LEU A 92 10.73 -4.14 22.34
CA LEU A 92 10.34 -2.90 22.99
C LEU A 92 10.97 -2.90 24.39
N THR A 93 12.02 -2.13 24.56
CA THR A 93 12.75 -2.06 25.86
C THR A 93 12.10 -1.09 26.84
N ASP A 94 11.36 -0.11 26.29
CA ASP A 94 10.62 0.93 26.99
C ASP A 94 9.43 1.32 26.08
N ILE A 95 8.40 1.96 26.62
CA ILE A 95 7.24 2.44 25.85
C ILE A 95 7.66 3.33 24.67
N SER A 96 8.79 4.03 24.83
CA SER A 96 9.31 4.99 23.85
C SER A 96 10.49 4.50 23.01
N LYS A 97 10.96 3.24 23.20
CA LYS A 97 12.18 2.74 22.56
C LYS A 97 12.04 1.32 22.04
N LEU A 98 12.23 1.17 20.73
CA LEU A 98 12.35 -0.10 20.03
C LEU A 98 13.83 -0.40 19.77
N GLN A 99 14.33 -1.47 20.34
CA GLN A 99 15.65 -2.01 20.03
C GLN A 99 15.56 -2.93 18.81
N VAL A 100 16.45 -2.71 17.85
CA VAL A 100 16.61 -3.51 16.63
C VAL A 100 18.02 -4.07 16.63
N GLU A 101 18.13 -5.38 16.71
CA GLU A 101 19.41 -6.08 16.85
C GLU A 101 19.59 -7.14 15.77
N SER A 102 20.79 -7.18 15.19
CA SER A 102 21.23 -8.25 14.31
C SER A 102 22.73 -8.43 14.42
N GLU A 103 23.18 -9.67 14.64
CA GLU A 103 24.60 -10.04 14.83
C GLU A 103 25.24 -9.25 16.00
N LYS A 104 26.15 -8.32 15.68
CA LYS A 104 26.85 -7.47 16.67
C LYS A 104 26.34 -6.03 16.69
N SER A 105 25.31 -5.73 15.91
CA SER A 105 24.79 -4.36 15.75
C SER A 105 23.49 -4.18 16.51
N ILE A 106 23.42 -3.14 17.33
CA ILE A 106 22.25 -2.80 18.13
C ILE A 106 21.89 -1.34 17.87
N PHE A 107 20.64 -1.09 17.53
CA PHE A 107 20.07 0.24 17.31
C PHE A 107 18.86 0.46 18.21
N ASN A 108 18.71 1.66 18.75
CA ASN A 108 17.55 2.07 19.52
C ASN A 108 16.78 3.14 18.74
N LEU A 109 15.55 2.86 18.39
CA LEU A 109 14.66 3.75 17.66
C LEU A 109 13.64 4.37 18.62
N ASN A 110 13.34 5.65 18.39
CA ASN A 110 12.26 6.31 19.15
C ASN A 110 10.91 5.81 18.65
N CYS A 111 9.99 5.66 19.59
CA CYS A 111 8.61 5.21 19.37
C CYS A 111 7.63 6.29 19.79
N ILE A 112 6.49 6.34 19.10
CA ILE A 112 5.29 7.04 19.52
C ILE A 112 4.24 5.96 19.85
N SER A 113 3.35 6.24 20.80
CA SER A 113 2.31 5.27 21.19
C SER A 113 1.50 4.79 19.99
N ALA A 114 1.23 3.49 19.93
CA ALA A 114 0.37 2.91 18.90
C ALA A 114 -1.06 3.48 18.92
N THR A 115 -1.52 4.01 20.05
CA THR A 115 -2.84 4.64 20.19
C THR A 115 -2.97 5.96 19.45
N GLU A 116 -1.86 6.60 19.10
CA GLU A 116 -1.83 7.83 18.31
C GLU A 116 -1.86 7.57 16.80
N PHE A 117 -1.66 6.31 16.37
CA PHE A 117 -1.64 5.97 14.96
C PHE A 117 -3.06 5.99 14.37
N PRO A 118 -3.30 6.74 13.27
CA PRO A 118 -4.62 6.89 12.68
C PRO A 118 -5.05 5.61 11.95
N LEU A 119 -5.81 4.76 12.62
CA LEU A 119 -6.47 3.60 12.02
C LEU A 119 -7.89 3.99 11.59
N THR A 120 -8.32 3.54 10.42
CA THR A 120 -9.70 3.67 9.95
C THR A 120 -10.27 2.28 9.71
N ASP A 121 -11.35 1.97 10.42
CA ASP A 121 -12.14 0.76 10.18
C ASP A 121 -13.23 1.09 9.17
N GLU A 122 -13.09 0.60 7.95
CA GLU A 122 -14.09 0.76 6.91
C GLU A 122 -14.55 -0.58 6.36
N ASN A 123 -15.86 -0.67 6.13
CA ASN A 123 -16.48 -1.89 5.62
C ASN A 123 -16.58 -1.82 4.09
N PHE A 124 -15.79 -2.66 3.39
CA PHE A 124 -15.75 -2.78 1.94
C PHE A 124 -16.56 -3.97 1.41
N ASN A 125 -17.66 -4.34 2.08
CA ASN A 125 -18.42 -5.56 1.75
C ASN A 125 -19.31 -5.45 0.51
N GLN A 126 -19.16 -4.40 -0.31
CA GLN A 126 -19.95 -4.20 -1.52
C GLN A 126 -19.01 -4.05 -2.75
N ASN A 127 -19.53 -4.43 -3.93
CA ASN A 127 -18.88 -4.21 -5.23
C ASN A 127 -17.48 -4.82 -5.35
N GLU A 128 -17.39 -6.14 -5.13
CA GLU A 128 -16.12 -6.86 -5.17
C GLU A 128 -15.95 -7.61 -6.50
N PHE A 129 -14.75 -7.52 -7.07
CA PHE A 129 -14.34 -8.33 -8.21
C PHE A 129 -12.87 -8.73 -8.12
N VAL A 130 -12.50 -9.74 -8.90
CA VAL A 130 -11.13 -10.27 -8.95
C VAL A 130 -10.53 -10.01 -10.31
N ILE A 131 -9.26 -9.61 -10.33
CA ILE A 131 -8.49 -9.34 -11.53
C ILE A 131 -7.08 -9.95 -11.39
N LYS A 132 -6.52 -10.51 -12.46
CA LYS A 132 -5.13 -10.99 -12.45
C LYS A 132 -4.14 -9.85 -12.31
N SER A 133 -3.15 -9.99 -11.42
CA SER A 133 -2.13 -8.98 -11.14
C SER A 133 -1.43 -8.47 -12.41
N LYS A 134 -1.04 -9.37 -13.30
CA LYS A 134 -0.40 -9.03 -14.59
C LYS A 134 -1.30 -8.21 -15.51
N GLN A 135 -2.62 -8.48 -15.50
CA GLN A 135 -3.57 -7.72 -16.30
C GLN A 135 -3.74 -6.30 -15.75
N LEU A 136 -3.88 -6.18 -14.42
CA LEU A 136 -3.99 -4.88 -13.76
C LEU A 136 -2.71 -4.06 -13.93
N LEU A 137 -1.54 -4.66 -13.73
CA LEU A 137 -0.24 -3.99 -13.95
C LEU A 137 -0.08 -3.49 -15.37
N LYS A 138 -0.45 -4.31 -16.37
CA LYS A 138 -0.42 -3.92 -17.79
C LYS A 138 -1.34 -2.73 -18.08
N LEU A 139 -2.55 -2.73 -17.48
CA LEU A 139 -3.52 -1.64 -17.62
C LEU A 139 -2.96 -0.33 -17.08
N LEU A 140 -2.41 -0.36 -15.84
CA LEU A 140 -1.80 0.79 -15.18
C LEU A 140 -0.59 1.31 -15.96
N ASN A 141 0.33 0.43 -16.35
CA ASN A 141 1.57 0.80 -17.04
C ASN A 141 1.31 1.48 -18.39
N LYS A 142 0.21 1.12 -19.09
CA LYS A 142 -0.18 1.74 -20.35
C LYS A 142 -0.80 3.13 -20.22
N CYS A 143 -1.24 3.52 -19.01
CA CYS A 143 -1.92 4.80 -18.79
C CYS A 143 -1.14 5.76 -17.90
N LYS A 144 -0.35 5.27 -16.94
CA LYS A 144 0.29 6.10 -15.89
C LYS A 144 1.18 7.24 -16.42
N PHE A 145 1.76 7.12 -17.61
CA PHE A 145 2.63 8.15 -18.20
C PHE A 145 1.87 9.35 -18.76
N SER A 146 0.54 9.23 -18.93
CA SER A 146 -0.34 10.31 -19.39
C SER A 146 -1.09 11.00 -18.24
N VAL A 147 -0.82 10.63 -16.99
CA VAL A 147 -1.41 11.29 -15.81
C VAL A 147 -0.81 12.69 -15.67
N SER A 148 -1.67 13.70 -15.46
CA SER A 148 -1.26 15.10 -15.29
C SER A 148 -0.46 15.31 -14.00
N ASN A 149 0.46 16.28 -14.06
CA ASN A 149 1.15 16.86 -12.89
C ASN A 149 0.58 18.22 -12.48
N ASP A 150 -0.45 18.69 -13.15
CA ASP A 150 -1.10 19.98 -12.88
C ASP A 150 -2.06 19.85 -11.70
N GLU A 151 -1.66 20.37 -10.55
CA GLU A 151 -2.44 20.32 -9.30
C GLU A 151 -3.73 21.17 -9.38
N THR A 152 -3.82 22.12 -10.31
CA THR A 152 -5.03 22.94 -10.49
C THR A 152 -6.16 22.13 -11.13
N ARG A 153 -5.83 21.10 -11.88
CA ARG A 153 -6.76 20.16 -12.51
C ARG A 153 -6.65 18.77 -11.88
N HIS A 154 -6.91 18.71 -10.58
CA HIS A 154 -6.74 17.49 -9.78
C HIS A 154 -7.44 16.26 -10.36
N TYR A 155 -8.60 16.43 -11.05
CA TYR A 155 -9.31 15.34 -11.73
C TYR A 155 -8.53 14.69 -12.90
N LEU A 156 -7.44 15.30 -13.37
CA LEU A 156 -6.50 14.74 -14.34
C LEU A 156 -5.27 14.10 -13.68
N SER A 157 -5.10 14.26 -12.35
CA SER A 157 -3.95 13.72 -11.60
C SER A 157 -4.12 12.25 -11.21
N GLY A 158 -4.88 11.50 -12.01
CA GLY A 158 -5.14 10.08 -11.78
C GLY A 158 -5.48 9.33 -13.06
N ILE A 159 -5.73 8.03 -12.89
CA ILE A 159 -6.29 7.18 -13.95
C ILE A 159 -7.79 7.02 -13.70
N TYR A 160 -8.57 7.30 -14.73
CA TYR A 160 -10.01 7.06 -14.74
C TYR A 160 -10.29 5.61 -15.11
N PHE A 161 -10.93 4.90 -14.20
CA PHE A 161 -11.39 3.52 -14.40
C PHE A 161 -12.90 3.50 -14.58
N HIS A 162 -13.36 2.80 -15.59
CA HIS A 162 -14.78 2.59 -15.85
C HIS A 162 -15.01 1.28 -16.62
N GLN A 163 -16.22 0.77 -16.52
CA GLN A 163 -16.63 -0.38 -17.32
C GLN A 163 -17.13 0.10 -18.68
N THR A 164 -16.75 -0.61 -19.74
CA THR A 164 -17.25 -0.41 -21.10
C THR A 164 -17.76 -1.73 -21.65
N GLU A 165 -18.77 -1.66 -22.52
CA GLU A 165 -19.30 -2.80 -23.25
C GLU A 165 -19.09 -2.57 -24.76
N VAL A 166 -18.50 -3.56 -25.42
CA VAL A 166 -18.24 -3.52 -26.87
C VAL A 166 -18.54 -4.91 -27.42
N GLU A 167 -19.47 -5.00 -28.41
CA GLU A 167 -19.87 -6.27 -29.02
C GLU A 167 -20.24 -7.35 -27.99
N ASP A 168 -21.12 -7.01 -27.04
CA ASP A 168 -21.60 -7.87 -25.94
C ASP A 168 -20.48 -8.40 -25.04
N LYS A 169 -19.31 -7.76 -25.03
CA LYS A 169 -18.18 -8.09 -24.16
C LYS A 169 -17.91 -6.96 -23.17
N ASN A 170 -17.74 -7.33 -21.92
CA ASN A 170 -17.43 -6.39 -20.84
C ASN A 170 -15.93 -6.14 -20.75
N TYR A 171 -15.53 -4.88 -20.50
CA TYR A 171 -14.14 -4.48 -20.32
C TYR A 171 -14.01 -3.55 -19.10
N LEU A 172 -12.93 -3.73 -18.34
CA LEU A 172 -12.43 -2.68 -17.45
C LEU A 172 -11.51 -1.79 -18.30
N THR A 173 -11.88 -0.53 -18.42
CA THR A 173 -11.15 0.47 -19.20
C THR A 173 -10.48 1.46 -18.28
N ALA A 174 -9.22 1.76 -18.55
CA ALA A 174 -8.43 2.79 -17.90
C ALA A 174 -8.12 3.89 -18.91
N ALA A 175 -8.30 5.15 -18.51
CA ALA A 175 -7.96 6.33 -19.31
C ALA A 175 -7.18 7.33 -18.48
N ALA A 176 -6.21 8.00 -19.09
CA ALA A 176 -5.47 9.10 -18.48
C ALA A 176 -5.10 10.15 -19.52
N THR A 177 -5.10 11.42 -19.13
CA THR A 177 -4.72 12.54 -20.00
C THR A 177 -4.09 13.68 -19.20
N ASP A 178 -3.14 14.37 -19.81
CA ASP A 178 -2.54 15.62 -19.32
C ASP A 178 -2.94 16.84 -20.18
N SER A 179 -3.99 16.70 -21.03
CA SER A 179 -4.49 17.65 -22.02
C SER A 179 -3.65 17.75 -23.30
N HIS A 180 -2.44 17.19 -23.36
CA HIS A 180 -1.58 17.19 -24.56
C HIS A 180 -1.54 15.79 -25.20
N ARG A 181 -1.76 14.77 -24.42
CA ARG A 181 -1.83 13.36 -24.84
C ARG A 181 -2.87 12.62 -24.02
N MET A 182 -3.35 11.53 -24.58
CA MET A 182 -4.31 10.64 -23.93
C MET A 182 -3.88 9.19 -24.10
N SER A 183 -4.03 8.40 -23.07
CA SER A 183 -3.82 6.96 -23.10
C SER A 183 -5.08 6.24 -22.66
N ILE A 184 -5.49 5.25 -23.45
CA ILE A 184 -6.61 4.38 -23.13
C ILE A 184 -6.12 2.93 -23.23
N SER A 185 -6.44 2.14 -22.25
CA SER A 185 -6.18 0.71 -22.24
C SER A 185 -7.38 -0.04 -21.67
N LYS A 186 -7.67 -1.22 -22.20
CA LYS A 186 -8.78 -2.04 -21.71
C LYS A 186 -8.35 -3.50 -21.56
N ILE A 187 -8.96 -4.18 -20.60
CA ILE A 187 -8.88 -5.62 -20.41
C ILE A 187 -10.27 -6.20 -20.43
N ARG A 188 -10.42 -7.38 -21.03
CA ARG A 188 -11.69 -8.09 -21.04
C ARG A 188 -11.99 -8.64 -19.65
N LEU A 189 -13.25 -8.50 -19.24
CA LEU A 189 -13.81 -9.12 -18.06
C LEU A 189 -14.62 -10.36 -18.46
N ASP A 190 -14.55 -11.41 -17.66
CA ASP A 190 -15.31 -12.64 -17.90
C ASP A 190 -16.80 -12.45 -17.64
N GLN A 191 -17.14 -11.49 -16.77
CA GLN A 191 -18.51 -11.13 -16.43
C GLN A 191 -18.65 -9.62 -16.24
N LYS A 192 -19.89 -9.13 -16.30
CA LYS A 192 -20.21 -7.76 -15.91
C LYS A 192 -19.95 -7.58 -14.41
N ILE A 193 -19.27 -6.51 -14.06
CA ILE A 193 -19.03 -6.12 -12.67
C ILE A 193 -19.92 -4.92 -12.33
N ASP A 194 -20.32 -4.81 -11.06
CA ASP A 194 -20.98 -3.61 -10.56
C ASP A 194 -19.89 -2.64 -10.07
N PHE A 195 -19.39 -1.81 -11.00
CA PHE A 195 -18.26 -0.93 -10.76
C PHE A 195 -18.59 0.50 -11.22
N GLU A 196 -18.77 1.40 -10.26
CA GLU A 196 -18.94 2.82 -10.56
C GLU A 196 -17.62 3.41 -11.07
N PRO A 197 -17.68 4.34 -12.04
CA PRO A 197 -16.48 5.02 -12.53
C PRO A 197 -15.73 5.76 -11.42
N ILE A 198 -14.40 5.61 -11.38
CA ILE A 198 -13.54 6.20 -10.37
C ILE A 198 -12.31 6.87 -10.98
N ILE A 199 -11.71 7.83 -10.27
CA ILE A 199 -10.39 8.37 -10.59
C ILE A 199 -9.41 7.93 -9.50
N LEU A 200 -8.48 7.04 -9.89
CA LEU A 200 -7.46 6.51 -8.99
C LEU A 200 -6.26 7.46 -8.92
N PRO A 201 -5.87 7.97 -7.74
CA PRO A 201 -4.80 8.95 -7.60
C PRO A 201 -3.44 8.46 -8.08
N LYS A 202 -2.61 9.38 -8.57
CA LYS A 202 -1.26 9.09 -9.08
C LYS A 202 -0.39 8.34 -8.07
N LYS A 203 -0.36 8.76 -6.80
CA LYS A 203 0.41 8.09 -5.72
C LYS A 203 -0.01 6.63 -5.57
N THR A 204 -1.30 6.37 -5.55
CA THR A 204 -1.86 5.01 -5.47
C THR A 204 -1.47 4.16 -6.67
N ILE A 205 -1.49 4.73 -7.89
CA ILE A 205 -1.08 4.03 -9.12
C ILE A 205 0.37 3.53 -9.01
N PHE A 206 1.29 4.41 -8.59
CA PHE A 206 2.70 4.03 -8.46
C PHE A 206 2.92 3.00 -7.37
N GLN A 207 2.26 3.15 -6.21
CA GLN A 207 2.33 2.18 -5.12
C GLN A 207 1.77 0.82 -5.54
N LEU A 208 0.61 0.81 -6.21
CA LEU A 208 0.01 -0.43 -6.70
C LEU A 208 0.89 -1.10 -7.76
N CYS A 209 1.49 -0.35 -8.69
CA CYS A 209 2.45 -0.90 -9.65
C CYS A 209 3.64 -1.56 -8.94
N SER A 210 4.19 -0.93 -7.89
CA SER A 210 5.30 -1.49 -7.11
C SER A 210 4.94 -2.81 -6.43
N LEU A 211 3.73 -2.92 -5.89
CA LEU A 211 3.22 -4.16 -5.29
C LEU A 211 2.99 -5.26 -6.33
N LEU A 212 2.42 -4.90 -7.48
CA LEU A 212 2.07 -5.83 -8.56
C LEU A 212 3.29 -6.36 -9.31
N ASP A 213 4.41 -5.62 -9.36
CA ASP A 213 5.61 -6.01 -10.10
C ASP A 213 6.25 -7.29 -9.54
N SER A 214 6.15 -7.50 -8.24
CA SER A 214 6.66 -8.68 -7.53
C SER A 214 5.58 -9.73 -7.21
N TYR A 215 4.32 -9.50 -7.61
CA TYR A 215 3.20 -10.36 -7.29
C TYR A 215 2.58 -11.02 -8.52
N ASP A 216 2.49 -12.36 -8.51
CA ASP A 216 1.80 -13.14 -9.53
C ASP A 216 0.63 -13.90 -8.91
N GLY A 217 -0.56 -13.31 -8.97
CA GLY A 217 -1.75 -13.88 -8.35
C GLY A 217 -3.01 -13.07 -8.67
N ASP A 218 -4.04 -13.35 -7.92
CA ASP A 218 -5.32 -12.65 -8.00
C ASP A 218 -5.33 -11.42 -7.08
N VAL A 219 -5.81 -10.31 -7.61
CA VAL A 219 -6.06 -9.08 -6.87
C VAL A 219 -7.55 -8.95 -6.67
N LYS A 220 -7.98 -8.94 -5.43
CA LYS A 220 -9.37 -8.67 -5.07
C LYS A 220 -9.54 -7.16 -4.94
N VAL A 221 -10.47 -6.62 -5.69
CA VAL A 221 -10.77 -5.19 -5.74
C VAL A 221 -12.15 -4.95 -5.18
N SER A 222 -12.27 -4.05 -4.25
CA SER A 222 -13.54 -3.60 -3.71
C SER A 222 -13.55 -2.10 -3.53
N ASN A 223 -14.66 -1.43 -3.83
CA ASN A 223 -14.78 0.01 -3.69
C ASN A 223 -16.04 0.40 -2.93
N ILE A 224 -15.94 1.52 -2.26
CA ILE A 224 -17.04 2.31 -1.72
C ILE A 224 -16.98 3.69 -2.37
N LYS A 225 -18.01 4.52 -2.18
CA LYS A 225 -18.16 5.80 -2.89
C LYS A 225 -16.90 6.69 -2.92
N SER A 226 -16.09 6.69 -1.85
CA SER A 226 -14.93 7.58 -1.71
C SER A 226 -13.59 6.88 -1.67
N LYS A 227 -13.56 5.55 -1.62
CA LYS A 227 -12.33 4.76 -1.44
C LYS A 227 -12.35 3.46 -2.24
N ILE A 228 -11.16 2.97 -2.55
CA ILE A 228 -10.94 1.67 -3.17
C ILE A 228 -9.94 0.86 -2.36
N LYS A 229 -10.15 -0.43 -2.28
CA LYS A 229 -9.28 -1.41 -1.63
C LYS A 229 -8.79 -2.44 -2.65
N PHE A 230 -7.50 -2.71 -2.61
CA PHE A 230 -6.83 -3.80 -3.33
C PHE A 230 -6.25 -4.78 -2.32
N GLU A 231 -6.63 -6.05 -2.41
CA GLU A 231 -6.10 -7.12 -1.58
C GLU A 231 -5.24 -8.07 -2.43
N LEU A 232 -3.99 -8.22 -2.02
CA LEU A 232 -2.97 -9.02 -2.68
C LEU A 232 -2.35 -9.97 -1.65
N ASN A 233 -2.77 -11.22 -1.56
CA ASN A 233 -2.25 -12.18 -0.58
C ASN A 233 -2.09 -11.57 0.83
N ASN A 234 -0.87 -11.20 1.20
CA ASN A 234 -0.53 -10.64 2.53
C ASN A 234 -0.55 -9.11 2.57
N SER A 235 -0.92 -8.43 1.50
CA SER A 235 -0.92 -6.97 1.40
C SER A 235 -2.30 -6.42 1.11
N ILE A 236 -2.63 -5.30 1.75
CA ILE A 236 -3.84 -4.53 1.50
C ILE A 236 -3.41 -3.09 1.21
N LEU A 237 -3.94 -2.53 0.12
CA LEU A 237 -3.78 -1.13 -0.22
C LEU A 237 -5.16 -0.48 -0.29
N ILE A 238 -5.40 0.54 0.54
CA ILE A 238 -6.65 1.31 0.55
C ILE A 238 -6.31 2.74 0.15
N SER A 239 -7.05 3.29 -0.79
CA SER A 239 -6.85 4.66 -1.28
C SER A 239 -8.16 5.44 -1.30
N LYS A 240 -8.10 6.71 -0.89
CA LYS A 240 -9.13 7.67 -1.28
C LYS A 240 -9.12 7.84 -2.79
N LEU A 241 -10.28 8.15 -3.34
CA LEU A 241 -10.47 8.44 -4.75
C LEU A 241 -10.46 9.95 -4.99
N ILE A 242 -10.08 10.36 -6.18
CA ILE A 242 -10.20 11.76 -6.58
C ILE A 242 -11.67 12.03 -6.92
N ASP A 243 -12.25 13.04 -6.26
CA ASP A 243 -13.57 13.53 -6.59
C ASP A 243 -13.47 14.45 -7.81
N GLY A 244 -14.38 14.29 -8.76
CA GLY A 244 -14.40 15.09 -9.98
C GLY A 244 -14.93 14.33 -11.18
N LYS A 245 -15.15 15.08 -12.27
CA LYS A 245 -15.59 14.52 -13.55
C LYS A 245 -14.41 14.45 -14.50
N PHE A 246 -14.06 13.23 -14.92
CA PHE A 246 -13.07 13.03 -15.96
C PHE A 246 -13.65 13.47 -17.32
N PRO A 247 -12.87 14.15 -18.20
CA PRO A 247 -13.34 14.71 -19.46
C PRO A 247 -13.79 13.67 -20.48
#